data_005b1c337f9a062ca612288b7a3af7dc
#
_entry.id   005b1c337f9a062ca612288b7a3af7dc
#
_cell.length_a   1.000
_cell.length_b   1.000
_cell.length_c   1.000
_cell.angle_alpha   90.00
_cell.angle_beta   90.00
_cell.angle_gamma   90.00
#
_symmetry.space_group_name_H-M   'P 1'
#
loop_
_entity.id
_entity.type
_entity.pdbx_description
1 polymer ?
#
loop_
_entity_poly.entity_id
_entity_poly.type
_entity_poly.pdbx_seq_one_letter_code
_entity_poly.pdbx_strand_id
1 'polypeptide(L)'
;MKKLLPYIIIFILLIGGVAYFIYQYSPTTLEKKESDFAIQDIDAVTKVRLTDTKGHEIILTKKDKKWIVNGKYDVNEPSRELLFTAIQKLETNYRTPAKAEPIVLKDMGNQHNKCEIYLHDEDRPSKVYYVGGPTADGIGTYMIMERDGHMAAHSYVTHIPGIRAYLTGRYYPEIDRWRSVWIFRDDDQDIQSLKLTYHRELQKSFEITRVAGDSFVIANSDGQVLEQPKQKFIHQYLSFYEGLSLETFKNKDTAARDTILPMQPFCTIDLKRLDKTETSVTLYYIPVNEQTRVQFDEQGHKMLYDIEHYYILMNGKEDFAMVQFYTWGKALRSYQDFFVMPPAVKPQ
;
A
#
# COMPACT_ATOMS: atom_id res chain seq x y z
N MET A 1 49.36 -16.54 50.03
CA MET A 1 48.05 -16.91 49.47
C MET A 1 46.95 -17.09 50.51
N LYS A 2 47.16 -17.67 51.71
CA LYS A 2 46.13 -17.90 52.74
C LYS A 2 45.51 -16.59 53.34
N LYS A 3 46.22 -15.45 53.31
CA LYS A 3 45.73 -14.15 53.85
C LYS A 3 44.80 -13.39 52.92
N LEU A 4 44.70 -13.73 51.62
CA LEU A 4 43.81 -13.07 50.64
C LEU A 4 42.46 -13.76 50.52
N LEU A 5 42.34 -15.00 50.95
CA LEU A 5 41.11 -15.80 50.84
C LEU A 5 39.86 -15.14 51.47
N PRO A 6 39.94 -14.59 52.72
CA PRO A 6 38.76 -13.93 53.33
C PRO A 6 38.28 -12.69 52.53
N TYR A 7 39.18 -11.93 51.94
CA TYR A 7 38.85 -10.76 51.14
C TYR A 7 38.16 -11.12 49.83
N ILE A 8 38.58 -12.25 49.20
CA ILE A 8 37.94 -12.78 47.98
C ILE A 8 36.54 -13.26 48.31
N ILE A 9 36.32 -13.93 49.43
CA ILE A 9 34.99 -14.38 49.87
C ILE A 9 34.05 -13.19 50.11
N ILE A 10 34.50 -12.13 50.80
CA ILE A 10 33.74 -10.93 51.07
C ILE A 10 33.39 -10.23 49.74
N PHE A 11 34.33 -10.17 48.78
CA PHE A 11 34.11 -9.55 47.48
C PHE A 11 33.07 -10.31 46.65
N ILE A 12 33.10 -11.64 46.65
CA ILE A 12 32.08 -12.48 45.98
C ILE A 12 30.71 -12.31 46.64
N LEU A 13 30.64 -12.24 47.96
CA LEU A 13 29.36 -11.97 48.67
C LEU A 13 28.83 -10.59 48.39
N LEU A 14 29.67 -9.57 48.25
CA LEU A 14 29.27 -8.21 47.89
C LEU A 14 28.75 -8.18 46.44
N ILE A 15 29.43 -8.80 45.48
CA ILE A 15 28.95 -8.89 44.09
C ILE A 15 27.65 -9.68 44.04
N GLY A 16 27.51 -10.78 44.73
CA GLY A 16 26.29 -11.57 44.83
C GLY A 16 25.13 -10.77 45.44
N GLY A 17 25.41 -10.03 46.51
CA GLY A 17 24.44 -9.14 47.15
C GLY A 17 23.97 -8.00 46.23
N VAL A 18 24.90 -7.35 45.52
CA VAL A 18 24.59 -6.30 44.54
C VAL A 18 23.81 -6.87 43.33
N ALA A 19 24.22 -8.01 42.82
CA ALA A 19 23.50 -8.69 41.73
C ALA A 19 22.09 -9.11 42.13
N TYR A 20 21.91 -9.64 43.35
CA TYR A 20 20.63 -9.99 43.94
C TYR A 20 19.77 -8.73 44.14
N PHE A 21 20.35 -7.63 44.65
CA PHE A 21 19.66 -6.36 44.82
C PHE A 21 19.22 -5.77 43.47
N ILE A 22 20.09 -5.78 42.48
CA ILE A 22 19.73 -5.33 41.10
C ILE A 22 18.63 -6.23 40.52
N TYR A 23 18.69 -7.54 40.69
CA TYR A 23 17.66 -8.47 40.23
C TYR A 23 16.31 -8.24 40.92
N GLN A 24 16.30 -7.99 42.21
CA GLN A 24 15.06 -7.84 42.99
C GLN A 24 14.49 -6.42 42.93
N TYR A 25 15.34 -5.41 42.77
CA TYR A 25 14.96 -3.99 42.75
C TYR A 25 15.14 -3.31 41.39
N SER A 26 15.36 -4.08 40.30
CA SER A 26 15.19 -3.51 38.96
C SER A 26 13.68 -3.25 38.77
N PRO A 27 13.19 -2.01 38.95
CA PRO A 27 11.79 -1.72 38.81
C PRO A 27 11.47 -1.66 37.31
N THR A 28 11.34 -2.84 36.67
CA THR A 28 10.68 -2.87 35.38
C THR A 28 9.20 -2.68 35.66
N THR A 29 8.68 -1.49 35.42
CA THR A 29 7.24 -1.19 35.40
C THR A 29 6.53 -1.95 34.28
N LEU A 30 7.27 -2.76 33.50
CA LEU A 30 6.79 -3.52 32.38
C LEU A 30 6.41 -4.93 32.85
N GLU A 31 5.15 -5.25 32.86
CA GLU A 31 4.69 -6.64 32.96
C GLU A 31 4.96 -7.33 31.63
N LYS A 32 5.94 -8.25 31.58
CA LYS A 32 6.37 -8.94 30.34
C LYS A 32 5.20 -9.43 29.48
N LYS A 33 4.13 -9.93 30.13
CA LYS A 33 2.98 -10.47 29.40
C LYS A 33 2.08 -9.42 28.78
N GLU A 34 2.10 -8.17 29.25
CA GLU A 34 1.27 -7.07 28.75
C GLU A 34 2.04 -6.08 27.89
N SER A 35 3.37 -6.18 27.88
CA SER A 35 4.27 -5.26 27.16
C SER A 35 4.98 -5.89 25.97
N ASP A 36 4.79 -7.20 25.72
CA ASP A 36 5.39 -7.91 24.59
C ASP A 36 4.49 -7.86 23.34
N PHE A 37 4.55 -6.76 22.59
CA PHE A 37 3.75 -6.55 21.38
C PHE A 37 4.36 -7.18 20.13
N ALA A 38 5.67 -7.37 20.05
CA ALA A 38 6.33 -7.83 18.84
C ALA A 38 6.12 -9.33 18.55
N ILE A 39 6.16 -9.68 17.28
CA ILE A 39 6.28 -11.06 16.77
C ILE A 39 7.68 -11.22 16.21
N GLN A 40 8.51 -12.07 16.83
CA GLN A 40 9.90 -12.28 16.43
C GLN A 40 10.03 -12.99 15.08
N ASP A 41 9.26 -14.05 14.88
CA ASP A 41 9.21 -14.79 13.63
C ASP A 41 8.08 -14.23 12.72
N ILE A 42 8.44 -13.24 11.92
CA ILE A 42 7.49 -12.60 11.01
C ILE A 42 7.07 -13.51 9.85
N ASP A 43 7.91 -14.49 9.49
CA ASP A 43 7.62 -15.42 8.40
C ASP A 43 6.55 -16.45 8.77
N ALA A 44 6.39 -16.72 10.08
CA ALA A 44 5.33 -17.55 10.61
C ALA A 44 3.93 -16.88 10.54
N VAL A 45 3.87 -15.58 10.29
CA VAL A 45 2.57 -14.87 10.15
C VAL A 45 1.89 -15.30 8.86
N THR A 46 0.66 -15.81 8.98
CA THR A 46 -0.15 -16.26 7.84
C THR A 46 -1.39 -15.39 7.62
N LYS A 47 -1.87 -14.73 8.68
CA LYS A 47 -3.02 -13.82 8.60
C LYS A 47 -2.88 -12.67 9.59
N VAL A 48 -3.28 -11.47 9.17
CA VAL A 48 -3.44 -10.30 10.04
C VAL A 48 -4.83 -9.73 9.80
N ARG A 49 -5.58 -9.49 10.89
CA ARG A 49 -6.89 -8.85 10.85
C ARG A 49 -6.80 -7.50 11.56
N LEU A 50 -7.23 -6.46 10.87
CA LEU A 50 -7.31 -5.10 11.39
C LEU A 50 -8.77 -4.67 11.44
N THR A 51 -9.21 -4.13 12.57
CA THR A 51 -10.55 -3.59 12.72
C THR A 51 -10.51 -2.26 13.47
N ASP A 52 -11.50 -1.39 13.26
CA ASP A 52 -11.65 -0.16 14.02
C ASP A 52 -12.97 -0.15 14.82
N THR A 53 -13.17 0.89 15.62
CA THR A 53 -14.39 1.08 16.42
C THR A 53 -15.63 1.40 15.59
N LYS A 54 -15.48 1.66 14.28
CA LYS A 54 -16.60 1.93 13.34
C LYS A 54 -17.04 0.70 12.58
N GLY A 55 -16.37 -0.44 12.80
CA GLY A 55 -16.68 -1.71 12.14
C GLY A 55 -16.02 -1.90 10.77
N HIS A 56 -15.07 -1.05 10.38
CA HIS A 56 -14.25 -1.33 9.20
C HIS A 56 -13.32 -2.50 9.50
N GLU A 57 -13.11 -3.33 8.49
CA GLU A 57 -12.29 -4.53 8.61
C GLU A 57 -11.40 -4.74 7.39
N ILE A 58 -10.16 -5.15 7.65
CA ILE A 58 -9.20 -5.63 6.66
C ILE A 58 -8.61 -6.95 7.13
N ILE A 59 -8.63 -7.92 6.24
CA ILE A 59 -8.00 -9.23 6.46
C ILE A 59 -6.91 -9.41 5.42
N LEU A 60 -5.66 -9.45 5.88
CA LEU A 60 -4.50 -9.82 5.07
C LEU A 60 -4.26 -11.32 5.25
N THR A 61 -4.23 -12.08 4.17
CA THR A 61 -4.01 -13.53 4.20
C THR A 61 -2.90 -13.91 3.24
N LYS A 62 -1.98 -14.77 3.68
CA LYS A 62 -0.92 -15.34 2.84
C LYS A 62 -1.46 -16.56 2.09
N LYS A 63 -1.39 -16.55 0.75
CA LYS A 63 -1.72 -17.68 -0.13
C LYS A 63 -0.58 -17.90 -1.11
N ASP A 64 -0.04 -19.09 -1.19
CA ASP A 64 1.01 -19.47 -2.15
C ASP A 64 2.14 -18.44 -2.25
N LYS A 65 2.63 -17.97 -1.09
CA LYS A 65 3.68 -16.93 -0.93
C LYS A 65 3.24 -15.49 -1.30
N LYS A 66 2.01 -15.26 -1.76
CA LYS A 66 1.46 -13.93 -2.02
C LYS A 66 0.53 -13.50 -0.89
N TRP A 67 0.46 -12.20 -0.64
CA TRP A 67 -0.49 -11.63 0.31
C TRP A 67 -1.71 -11.08 -0.44
N ILE A 68 -2.90 -11.39 0.09
CA ILE A 68 -4.19 -11.02 -0.49
C ILE A 68 -5.00 -10.25 0.57
N VAL A 69 -5.66 -9.20 0.15
CA VAL A 69 -6.56 -8.38 0.98
C VAL A 69 -8.00 -8.85 0.81
N ASN A 70 -8.68 -9.13 1.91
CA ASN A 70 -10.09 -9.54 1.97
C ASN A 70 -10.44 -10.67 0.99
N GLY A 71 -9.47 -11.57 0.73
CA GLY A 71 -9.64 -12.71 -0.16
C GLY A 71 -9.79 -12.37 -1.65
N LYS A 72 -9.72 -11.10 -2.04
CA LYS A 72 -10.05 -10.63 -3.40
C LYS A 72 -8.90 -9.86 -4.09
N TYR A 73 -8.19 -9.01 -3.39
CA TYR A 73 -7.26 -8.06 -4.01
C TYR A 73 -5.81 -8.39 -3.67
N ASP A 74 -4.90 -8.13 -4.60
CA ASP A 74 -3.47 -8.12 -4.31
C ASP A 74 -3.17 -7.02 -3.30
N VAL A 75 -2.22 -7.29 -2.39
CA VAL A 75 -1.85 -6.34 -1.35
C VAL A 75 -0.96 -5.22 -1.90
N ASN A 76 -1.11 -4.03 -1.32
CA ASN A 76 -0.13 -2.95 -1.45
C ASN A 76 1.12 -3.32 -0.65
N GLU A 77 2.18 -3.76 -1.34
CA GLU A 77 3.41 -4.24 -0.70
C GLU A 77 4.06 -3.20 0.23
N PRO A 78 4.20 -1.91 -0.13
CA PRO A 78 4.70 -0.89 0.79
C PRO A 78 3.89 -0.79 2.09
N SER A 79 2.57 -0.84 2.03
CA SER A 79 1.70 -0.80 3.22
C SER A 79 1.88 -2.04 4.10
N ARG A 80 1.98 -3.22 3.46
CA ARG A 80 2.26 -4.49 4.16
C ARG A 80 3.61 -4.45 4.87
N GLU A 81 4.66 -3.98 4.20
CA GLU A 81 6.00 -3.88 4.77
C GLU A 81 6.05 -2.93 5.97
N LEU A 82 5.35 -1.80 5.91
CA LEU A 82 5.25 -0.87 7.02
C LEU A 82 4.56 -1.50 8.24
N LEU A 83 3.47 -2.25 8.02
CA LEU A 83 2.77 -2.97 9.10
C LEU A 83 3.65 -4.08 9.67
N PHE A 84 4.25 -4.90 8.82
CA PHE A 84 5.06 -6.06 9.26
C PHE A 84 6.34 -5.62 9.97
N THR A 85 6.94 -4.52 9.52
CA THR A 85 8.04 -3.87 10.27
C THR A 85 7.58 -3.43 11.66
N ALA A 86 6.35 -2.89 11.78
CA ALA A 86 5.82 -2.55 13.09
C ALA A 86 5.59 -3.82 13.92
N ILE A 87 4.89 -4.82 13.41
CA ILE A 87 4.63 -6.09 14.11
C ILE A 87 5.93 -6.73 14.62
N GLN A 88 7.01 -6.70 13.82
CA GLN A 88 8.28 -7.35 14.16
C GLN A 88 9.15 -6.54 15.13
N LYS A 89 9.21 -5.21 14.93
CA LYS A 89 10.19 -4.34 15.60
C LYS A 89 9.60 -3.45 16.69
N LEU A 90 8.35 -3.71 17.09
CA LEU A 90 7.70 -2.95 18.12
C LEU A 90 8.40 -3.16 19.45
N GLU A 91 8.78 -2.08 20.11
CA GLU A 91 9.32 -2.09 21.47
C GLU A 91 8.46 -1.26 22.41
N THR A 92 8.33 -1.74 23.63
CA THR A 92 7.67 -0.99 24.70
C THR A 92 8.69 -0.09 25.38
N ASN A 93 8.40 1.21 25.36
CA ASN A 93 9.26 2.21 26.01
C ASN A 93 8.98 2.26 27.52
N TYR A 94 7.72 2.52 27.89
CA TYR A 94 7.27 2.58 29.28
C TYR A 94 5.77 2.37 29.41
N ARG A 95 5.32 2.04 30.61
CA ARG A 95 3.89 2.02 30.95
C ARG A 95 3.36 3.47 31.00
N THR A 96 2.17 3.70 30.51
CA THR A 96 1.53 5.01 30.59
C THR A 96 1.51 5.51 32.03
N PRO A 97 1.95 6.76 32.31
CA PRO A 97 1.91 7.31 33.65
C PRO A 97 0.52 7.29 34.27
N ALA A 98 0.39 6.92 35.54
CA ALA A 98 -0.87 6.74 36.24
C ALA A 98 -1.84 7.95 36.14
N LYS A 99 -1.29 9.17 36.05
CA LYS A 99 -2.09 10.40 35.87
C LYS A 99 -2.69 10.52 34.46
N ALA A 100 -2.04 9.99 33.43
CA ALA A 100 -2.48 10.05 32.04
C ALA A 100 -3.33 8.84 31.67
N GLU A 101 -3.13 7.70 32.31
CA GLU A 101 -3.76 6.42 31.98
C GLU A 101 -5.29 6.48 31.87
N PRO A 102 -6.06 7.12 32.78
CA PRO A 102 -7.52 7.22 32.64
C PRO A 102 -7.98 7.94 31.38
N ILE A 103 -7.23 8.96 30.93
CA ILE A 103 -7.53 9.72 29.72
C ILE A 103 -7.23 8.83 28.49
N VAL A 104 -6.06 8.20 28.47
CA VAL A 104 -5.65 7.30 27.39
C VAL A 104 -6.63 6.12 27.23
N LEU A 105 -7.03 5.49 28.34
CA LEU A 105 -8.00 4.40 28.31
C LEU A 105 -9.37 4.83 27.79
N LYS A 106 -9.83 6.03 28.18
CA LYS A 106 -11.07 6.61 27.67
C LYS A 106 -10.98 6.88 26.17
N ASP A 107 -9.89 7.48 25.72
CA ASP A 107 -9.67 7.81 24.30
C ASP A 107 -9.59 6.53 23.47
N MET A 108 -8.87 5.52 23.94
CA MET A 108 -8.78 4.20 23.29
C MET A 108 -10.11 3.44 23.33
N GLY A 109 -10.93 3.62 24.36
CA GLY A 109 -12.30 3.09 24.39
C GLY A 109 -13.17 3.66 23.28
N ASN A 110 -12.98 4.93 22.93
CA ASN A 110 -13.74 5.62 21.88
C ASN A 110 -13.17 5.37 20.48
N GLN A 111 -11.84 5.34 20.36
CA GLN A 111 -11.16 5.19 19.05
C GLN A 111 -9.86 4.39 19.18
N HIS A 112 -9.84 3.25 18.55
CA HIS A 112 -8.64 2.41 18.41
C HIS A 112 -8.71 1.59 17.13
N ASN A 113 -7.56 1.04 16.75
CA ASN A 113 -7.47 -0.01 15.74
C ASN A 113 -7.05 -1.31 16.44
N LYS A 114 -7.83 -2.37 16.31
CA LYS A 114 -7.49 -3.69 16.83
C LYS A 114 -6.68 -4.43 15.80
N CYS A 115 -5.58 -5.03 16.23
CA CYS A 115 -4.72 -5.88 15.40
C CYS A 115 -4.70 -7.30 15.97
N GLU A 116 -5.12 -8.26 15.17
CA GLU A 116 -5.11 -9.69 15.47
C GLU A 116 -4.12 -10.38 14.54
N ILE A 117 -3.13 -11.08 15.10
CA ILE A 117 -2.06 -11.72 14.35
C ILE A 117 -2.14 -13.23 14.53
N TYR A 118 -2.14 -13.95 13.41
CA TYR A 118 -2.27 -15.41 13.35
C TYR A 118 -0.98 -16.02 12.80
N LEU A 119 -0.49 -17.03 13.48
CA LEU A 119 0.71 -17.77 13.12
C LEU A 119 0.32 -19.18 12.64
N HIS A 120 1.11 -19.75 11.74
CA HIS A 120 1.01 -21.16 11.32
C HIS A 120 -0.40 -21.64 10.95
N ASP A 121 -1.24 -20.78 10.34
CA ASP A 121 -2.63 -21.07 9.96
C ASP A 121 -3.56 -21.46 11.13
N GLU A 122 -3.24 -21.00 12.34
CA GLU A 122 -4.09 -21.20 13.52
C GLU A 122 -5.45 -20.51 13.39
N ASP A 123 -6.50 -21.12 13.94
CA ASP A 123 -7.86 -20.56 13.96
C ASP A 123 -7.98 -19.38 14.92
N ARG A 124 -7.16 -19.34 15.98
CA ARG A 124 -7.13 -18.27 16.98
C ARG A 124 -5.94 -17.38 16.80
N PRO A 125 -6.08 -16.06 17.04
CA PRO A 125 -4.94 -15.17 16.96
C PRO A 125 -3.93 -15.50 18.07
N SER A 126 -2.66 -15.59 17.68
CA SER A 126 -1.56 -15.80 18.63
C SER A 126 -1.24 -14.53 19.42
N LYS A 127 -1.54 -13.36 18.86
CA LYS A 127 -1.39 -12.07 19.54
C LYS A 127 -2.48 -11.11 19.11
N VAL A 128 -3.03 -10.37 20.09
CA VAL A 128 -4.05 -9.35 19.86
C VAL A 128 -3.72 -8.11 20.67
N TYR A 129 -3.77 -6.96 20.04
CA TYR A 129 -3.57 -5.68 20.72
C TYR A 129 -4.35 -4.54 20.07
N TYR A 130 -4.57 -3.50 20.83
CA TYR A 130 -5.28 -2.29 20.46
C TYR A 130 -4.27 -1.15 20.28
N VAL A 131 -4.37 -0.43 19.19
CA VAL A 131 -3.50 0.68 18.79
C VAL A 131 -4.29 1.98 18.90
N GLY A 132 -3.85 2.84 19.81
CA GLY A 132 -4.46 4.14 20.08
C GLY A 132 -3.79 5.29 19.31
N GLY A 133 -3.92 6.49 19.87
CA GLY A 133 -3.33 7.72 19.34
C GLY A 133 -1.83 7.88 19.65
N PRO A 134 -1.23 8.98 19.14
CA PRO A 134 0.15 9.35 19.43
C PRO A 134 0.30 9.88 20.88
N THR A 135 1.53 9.81 21.39
CA THR A 135 1.93 10.60 22.56
C THR A 135 1.98 12.09 22.22
N ALA A 136 2.00 12.96 23.23
CA ALA A 136 1.99 14.42 23.04
C ALA A 136 3.19 14.93 22.21
N ASP A 137 4.33 14.24 22.25
CA ASP A 137 5.53 14.53 21.44
C ASP A 137 5.46 13.96 20.02
N GLY A 138 4.43 13.18 19.70
CA GLY A 138 4.23 12.55 18.38
C GLY A 138 5.20 11.40 18.04
N ILE A 139 6.01 10.94 18.99
CA ILE A 139 7.05 9.92 18.76
C ILE A 139 6.56 8.53 19.15
N GLY A 140 5.81 8.41 20.26
CA GLY A 140 5.26 7.16 20.75
C GLY A 140 3.81 6.92 20.32
N THR A 141 3.34 5.70 20.50
CA THR A 141 1.96 5.29 20.26
C THR A 141 1.43 4.53 21.47
N TYR A 142 0.26 4.91 21.95
CA TYR A 142 -0.39 4.17 23.05
C TYR A 142 -0.93 2.85 22.52
N MET A 143 -0.59 1.74 23.21
CA MET A 143 -1.09 0.41 22.87
C MET A 143 -1.52 -0.34 24.13
N ILE A 144 -2.49 -1.24 23.97
CA ILE A 144 -3.00 -2.13 25.03
C ILE A 144 -3.05 -3.55 24.48
N MET A 145 -2.50 -4.52 25.23
CA MET A 145 -2.62 -5.93 24.92
C MET A 145 -4.03 -6.43 25.20
N GLU A 146 -4.54 -7.37 24.41
CA GLU A 146 -5.74 -8.14 24.77
C GLU A 146 -5.37 -9.32 25.66
N ARG A 147 -6.16 -9.52 26.67
CA ARG A 147 -6.05 -10.66 27.60
C ARG A 147 -7.43 -11.27 27.80
N ASP A 148 -7.56 -12.56 27.58
CA ASP A 148 -8.80 -13.31 27.79
C ASP A 148 -10.03 -12.66 27.11
N GLY A 149 -9.82 -12.06 25.92
CA GLY A 149 -10.87 -11.39 25.14
C GLY A 149 -11.19 -9.95 25.58
N HIS A 150 -10.42 -9.38 26.49
CA HIS A 150 -10.61 -8.01 27.00
C HIS A 150 -9.31 -7.20 26.91
N MET A 151 -9.45 -5.89 26.81
CA MET A 151 -8.30 -4.99 26.97
C MET A 151 -7.64 -5.21 28.34
N ALA A 152 -6.31 -5.35 28.37
CA ALA A 152 -5.55 -5.40 29.64
C ALA A 152 -5.74 -4.09 30.44
N ALA A 153 -5.43 -4.17 31.74
CA ALA A 153 -5.67 -3.05 32.65
C ALA A 153 -4.78 -1.83 32.36
N HIS A 154 -3.65 -2.04 31.69
CA HIS A 154 -2.63 -1.00 31.51
C HIS A 154 -2.32 -0.76 30.05
N SER A 155 -2.13 0.52 29.72
CA SER A 155 -1.62 0.95 28.42
C SER A 155 -0.12 1.20 28.48
N TYR A 156 0.51 1.03 27.34
CA TYR A 156 1.96 1.21 27.17
C TYR A 156 2.25 2.16 26.03
N VAL A 157 3.33 2.91 26.14
CA VAL A 157 3.86 3.69 25.05
C VAL A 157 4.85 2.83 24.29
N THR A 158 4.57 2.63 23.01
CA THR A 158 5.35 1.80 22.09
C THR A 158 6.00 2.64 21.01
N HIS A 159 7.09 2.14 20.44
CA HIS A 159 7.81 2.75 19.33
C HIS A 159 8.54 1.69 18.51
N ILE A 160 9.12 2.09 17.39
CA ILE A 160 10.08 1.28 16.65
C ILE A 160 11.45 1.95 16.79
N PRO A 161 12.50 1.25 17.24
CA PRO A 161 13.84 1.82 17.36
C PRO A 161 14.32 2.48 16.06
N GLY A 162 14.84 3.70 16.18
CA GLY A 162 15.31 4.48 15.03
C GLY A 162 14.22 5.21 14.22
N ILE A 163 12.93 5.00 14.51
CA ILE A 163 11.83 5.69 13.84
C ILE A 163 11.23 6.71 14.82
N ARG A 164 11.24 8.00 14.43
CA ARG A 164 10.66 9.10 15.21
C ARG A 164 9.28 9.47 14.65
N ALA A 165 8.32 8.55 14.77
CA ALA A 165 6.95 8.75 14.31
C ALA A 165 6.00 7.85 15.08
N TYR A 166 4.76 8.28 15.27
CA TYR A 166 3.71 7.43 15.79
C TYR A 166 3.26 6.39 14.75
N LEU A 167 2.70 5.29 15.22
CA LEU A 167 2.48 4.09 14.40
C LEU A 167 1.03 3.86 13.98
N THR A 168 0.07 4.62 14.52
CA THR A 168 -1.38 4.42 14.32
C THR A 168 -1.77 4.28 12.84
N GLY A 169 -1.15 5.09 11.97
CA GLY A 169 -1.41 5.08 10.53
C GLY A 169 -1.11 3.75 9.81
N ARG A 170 -0.28 2.89 10.42
CA ARG A 170 0.06 1.56 9.86
C ARG A 170 -1.03 0.51 10.09
N TYR A 171 -2.02 0.82 10.94
CA TYR A 171 -3.06 -0.11 11.39
C TYR A 171 -4.47 0.29 10.95
N TYR A 172 -4.64 1.32 10.12
CA TYR A 172 -5.97 1.73 9.66
C TYR A 172 -6.61 0.67 8.75
N PRO A 173 -7.84 0.22 9.05
CA PRO A 173 -8.53 -0.78 8.24
C PRO A 173 -9.28 -0.16 7.05
N GLU A 174 -8.59 0.66 6.23
CA GLU A 174 -9.13 1.27 5.03
C GLU A 174 -8.70 0.49 3.79
N ILE A 175 -9.65 -0.08 3.05
CA ILE A 175 -9.38 -0.97 1.92
C ILE A 175 -8.45 -0.35 0.86
N ASP A 176 -8.63 0.93 0.55
CA ASP A 176 -7.85 1.62 -0.48
C ASP A 176 -6.36 1.79 -0.12
N ARG A 177 -5.99 1.65 1.16
CA ARG A 177 -4.59 1.64 1.62
C ARG A 177 -3.91 0.28 1.44
N TRP A 178 -4.72 -0.79 1.43
CA TRP A 178 -4.22 -2.16 1.43
C TRP A 178 -4.25 -2.82 0.06
N ARG A 179 -5.06 -2.30 -0.86
CA ARG A 179 -5.12 -2.81 -2.25
C ARG A 179 -3.91 -2.35 -3.04
N SER A 180 -3.41 -3.23 -3.89
CA SER A 180 -2.39 -2.89 -4.88
C SER A 180 -2.82 -1.70 -5.74
N VAL A 181 -1.91 -0.79 -5.96
CA VAL A 181 -2.10 0.37 -6.85
C VAL A 181 -1.72 0.06 -8.30
N TRP A 182 -1.17 -1.12 -8.56
CA TRP A 182 -0.79 -1.53 -9.90
C TRP A 182 -2.00 -1.94 -10.72
N ILE A 183 -2.12 -1.37 -11.92
CA ILE A 183 -3.17 -1.67 -12.89
C ILE A 183 -2.60 -2.59 -13.96
N PHE A 184 -1.45 -2.23 -14.51
CA PHE A 184 -0.70 -3.05 -15.42
C PHE A 184 0.69 -3.30 -14.81
N ARG A 185 1.08 -4.55 -14.75
CA ARG A 185 2.38 -5.03 -14.28
C ARG A 185 2.81 -6.20 -15.16
N ASP A 186 2.76 -5.95 -16.46
CA ASP A 186 2.82 -6.96 -17.49
C ASP A 186 4.16 -6.89 -18.22
N ASP A 187 4.91 -7.98 -18.21
CA ASP A 187 6.04 -8.17 -19.12
C ASP A 187 5.52 -8.27 -20.55
N ASP A 188 6.23 -7.70 -21.52
CA ASP A 188 5.84 -7.76 -22.94
C ASP A 188 5.69 -9.21 -23.44
N GLN A 189 6.43 -10.14 -22.82
CA GLN A 189 6.36 -11.57 -23.13
C GLN A 189 5.02 -12.21 -22.73
N ASP A 190 4.33 -11.66 -21.77
CA ASP A 190 3.03 -12.17 -21.30
C ASP A 190 1.84 -11.59 -22.08
N ILE A 191 2.07 -10.56 -22.90
CA ILE A 191 1.02 -9.85 -23.62
C ILE A 191 0.64 -10.61 -24.90
N GLN A 192 -0.64 -10.98 -25.03
CA GLN A 192 -1.23 -11.51 -26.26
C GLN A 192 -1.69 -10.38 -27.19
N SER A 193 -2.42 -9.39 -26.66
CA SER A 193 -2.82 -8.21 -27.43
C SER A 193 -3.01 -6.99 -26.53
N LEU A 194 -2.81 -5.83 -27.12
CA LEU A 194 -3.05 -4.52 -26.51
C LEU A 194 -3.82 -3.66 -27.50
N LYS A 195 -5.00 -3.19 -27.10
CA LYS A 195 -5.83 -2.31 -27.92
C LYS A 195 -6.07 -0.98 -27.22
N LEU A 196 -5.82 0.10 -27.95
CA LEU A 196 -6.21 1.45 -27.54
C LEU A 196 -7.33 1.95 -28.44
N THR A 197 -8.46 2.34 -27.84
CA THR A 197 -9.59 2.91 -28.54
C THR A 197 -9.78 4.36 -28.09
N TYR A 198 -9.48 5.31 -28.98
CA TYR A 198 -9.72 6.75 -28.77
C TYR A 198 -11.13 7.11 -29.25
N HIS A 199 -12.04 7.36 -28.32
CA HIS A 199 -13.47 7.53 -28.64
C HIS A 199 -13.81 8.83 -29.37
N ARG A 200 -12.97 9.87 -29.26
CA ARG A 200 -13.15 11.17 -29.93
C ARG A 200 -12.32 11.30 -31.21
N GLU A 201 -11.29 10.46 -31.35
CA GLU A 201 -10.30 10.55 -32.44
C GLU A 201 -9.95 9.12 -32.89
N LEU A 202 -10.94 8.43 -33.49
CA LEU A 202 -10.83 7.01 -33.85
C LEU A 202 -9.61 6.68 -34.69
N GLN A 203 -9.15 7.61 -35.54
CA GLN A 203 -7.95 7.46 -36.35
C GLN A 203 -6.64 7.29 -35.52
N LYS A 204 -6.67 7.63 -34.24
CA LYS A 204 -5.55 7.39 -33.33
C LYS A 204 -5.55 5.97 -32.77
N SER A 205 -6.66 5.25 -32.86
CA SER A 205 -6.85 3.93 -32.30
C SER A 205 -6.03 2.87 -33.02
N PHE A 206 -5.56 1.88 -32.27
CA PHE A 206 -4.81 0.76 -32.82
C PHE A 206 -4.92 -0.47 -31.94
N GLU A 207 -4.55 -1.60 -32.52
CA GLU A 207 -4.41 -2.88 -31.82
C GLU A 207 -3.08 -3.52 -32.17
N ILE A 208 -2.29 -3.90 -31.17
CA ILE A 208 -1.09 -4.70 -31.27
C ILE A 208 -1.49 -6.13 -30.94
N THR A 209 -1.14 -7.08 -31.79
CA THR A 209 -1.45 -8.50 -31.57
C THR A 209 -0.21 -9.35 -31.81
N ARG A 210 0.10 -10.26 -30.90
CA ARG A 210 1.14 -11.28 -31.04
C ARG A 210 0.72 -12.30 -32.09
N VAL A 211 1.62 -12.57 -33.05
CA VAL A 211 1.33 -13.49 -34.18
C VAL A 211 2.12 -14.79 -34.10
N ALA A 212 3.42 -14.73 -33.85
CA ALA A 212 4.26 -15.92 -33.72
C ALA A 212 5.51 -15.59 -32.90
N GLY A 213 5.83 -16.43 -31.91
CA GLY A 213 6.95 -16.19 -30.99
C GLY A 213 6.87 -14.79 -30.38
N ASP A 214 7.91 -13.98 -30.54
CA ASP A 214 7.98 -12.59 -30.05
C ASP A 214 7.61 -11.55 -31.10
N SER A 215 6.94 -11.94 -32.20
CA SER A 215 6.53 -11.03 -33.26
C SER A 215 5.12 -10.51 -33.06
N PHE A 216 4.94 -9.23 -33.35
CA PHE A 216 3.67 -8.52 -33.25
C PHE A 216 3.29 -7.87 -34.57
N VAL A 217 1.99 -7.73 -34.79
CA VAL A 217 1.42 -6.85 -35.83
C VAL A 217 0.67 -5.71 -35.18
N ILE A 218 0.58 -4.58 -35.90
CA ILE A 218 -0.22 -3.42 -35.48
C ILE A 218 -1.27 -3.20 -36.56
N ALA A 219 -2.53 -3.05 -36.15
CA ALA A 219 -3.62 -2.67 -37.01
C ALA A 219 -4.25 -1.34 -36.55
N ASN A 220 -4.75 -0.52 -37.48
CA ASN A 220 -5.53 0.68 -37.17
C ASN A 220 -6.99 0.34 -36.82
N SER A 221 -7.82 1.37 -36.59
CA SER A 221 -9.27 1.20 -36.30
C SER A 221 -10.04 0.50 -37.40
N ASP A 222 -9.59 0.55 -38.65
CA ASP A 222 -10.25 -0.05 -39.81
C ASP A 222 -9.73 -1.48 -40.10
N GLY A 223 -8.83 -1.98 -39.24
CA GLY A 223 -8.22 -3.32 -39.40
C GLY A 223 -7.08 -3.38 -40.39
N GLN A 224 -6.62 -2.25 -40.91
CA GLN A 224 -5.47 -2.22 -41.83
C GLN A 224 -4.19 -2.45 -41.02
N VAL A 225 -3.46 -3.50 -41.39
CA VAL A 225 -2.20 -3.88 -40.75
C VAL A 225 -1.07 -3.03 -41.28
N LEU A 226 -0.24 -2.52 -40.36
CA LEU A 226 1.00 -1.83 -40.71
C LEU A 226 2.00 -2.82 -41.32
N GLU A 227 2.43 -2.53 -42.55
CA GLU A 227 3.45 -3.32 -43.22
C GLU A 227 4.83 -3.12 -42.54
N GLN A 228 5.46 -4.28 -42.20
CA GLN A 228 6.82 -4.33 -41.61
C GLN A 228 7.00 -3.43 -40.35
N PRO A 229 6.21 -3.60 -39.31
CA PRO A 229 6.38 -2.85 -38.08
C PRO A 229 7.75 -3.14 -37.44
N LYS A 230 8.44 -2.12 -36.94
CA LYS A 230 9.73 -2.28 -36.26
C LYS A 230 9.50 -2.96 -34.89
N GLN A 231 9.73 -4.26 -34.80
CA GLN A 231 9.49 -5.05 -33.59
C GLN A 231 10.10 -4.43 -32.33
N LYS A 232 11.34 -3.92 -32.42
CA LYS A 232 12.00 -3.23 -31.29
C LYS A 232 11.15 -2.09 -30.71
N PHE A 233 10.42 -1.34 -31.52
CA PHE A 233 9.57 -0.26 -31.02
C PHE A 233 8.30 -0.79 -30.35
N ILE A 234 7.76 -1.89 -30.86
CA ILE A 234 6.61 -2.52 -30.26
C ILE A 234 6.98 -3.03 -28.86
N HIS A 235 8.07 -3.78 -28.72
CA HIS A 235 8.58 -4.24 -27.44
C HIS A 235 8.83 -3.08 -26.46
N GLN A 236 9.51 -2.03 -26.92
CA GLN A 236 9.73 -0.83 -26.11
C GLN A 236 8.43 -0.15 -25.68
N TYR A 237 7.41 -0.14 -26.55
CA TYR A 237 6.11 0.41 -26.19
C TYR A 237 5.35 -0.48 -25.19
N LEU A 238 5.35 -1.78 -25.42
CA LEU A 238 4.73 -2.75 -24.52
C LEU A 238 5.37 -2.74 -23.13
N SER A 239 6.68 -2.51 -23.02
CA SER A 239 7.37 -2.41 -21.74
C SER A 239 6.88 -1.24 -20.86
N PHE A 240 6.15 -0.26 -21.41
CA PHE A 240 5.51 0.76 -20.58
C PHE A 240 4.39 0.19 -19.69
N TYR A 241 3.84 -0.97 -20.03
CA TYR A 241 2.80 -1.66 -19.28
C TYR A 241 3.35 -2.54 -18.14
N GLU A 242 4.67 -2.64 -17.97
CA GLU A 242 5.31 -3.27 -16.80
C GLU A 242 5.06 -2.51 -15.51
N GLY A 243 4.69 -1.23 -15.58
CA GLY A 243 4.58 -0.39 -14.40
C GLY A 243 3.61 0.78 -14.55
N LEU A 244 2.32 0.52 -14.81
CA LEU A 244 1.27 1.54 -14.77
C LEU A 244 0.44 1.36 -13.50
N SER A 245 0.49 2.36 -12.63
CA SER A 245 -0.24 2.39 -11.36
C SER A 245 -1.26 3.52 -11.32
N LEU A 246 -2.24 3.39 -10.45
CA LEU A 246 -3.08 4.52 -10.04
C LEU A 246 -2.32 5.38 -9.01
N GLU A 247 -2.71 6.63 -8.89
CA GLU A 247 -2.25 7.53 -7.84
C GLU A 247 -3.07 7.30 -6.57
N THR A 248 -4.39 7.28 -6.71
CA THR A 248 -5.30 7.07 -5.58
C THR A 248 -6.66 6.53 -6.05
N PHE A 249 -7.26 5.67 -5.24
CA PHE A 249 -8.66 5.29 -5.40
C PHE A 249 -9.56 6.47 -5.04
N LYS A 250 -10.64 6.65 -5.82
CA LYS A 250 -11.66 7.69 -5.66
C LYS A 250 -13.07 7.09 -5.48
N ASN A 251 -13.15 5.82 -5.06
CA ASN A 251 -14.43 5.10 -4.93
C ASN A 251 -15.43 5.80 -3.99
N LYS A 252 -14.93 6.54 -3.00
CA LYS A 252 -15.76 7.31 -2.05
C LYS A 252 -16.19 8.69 -2.58
N ASP A 253 -15.60 9.17 -3.67
CA ASP A 253 -15.91 10.45 -4.31
C ASP A 253 -17.07 10.28 -5.32
N THR A 254 -18.28 10.14 -4.78
CA THR A 254 -19.48 9.93 -5.61
C THR A 254 -19.77 11.14 -6.51
N ALA A 255 -19.52 12.37 -6.05
CA ALA A 255 -19.75 13.58 -6.82
C ALA A 255 -18.85 13.64 -8.07
N ALA A 256 -17.56 13.34 -7.94
CA ALA A 256 -16.66 13.26 -9.08
C ALA A 256 -17.08 12.12 -10.03
N ARG A 257 -17.42 10.96 -9.49
CA ARG A 257 -17.89 9.81 -10.28
C ARG A 257 -19.14 10.11 -11.07
N ASP A 258 -20.16 10.73 -10.45
CA ASP A 258 -21.42 11.10 -11.10
C ASP A 258 -21.22 12.15 -12.19
N THR A 259 -20.22 13.02 -12.03
CA THR A 259 -19.83 14.00 -13.07
C THR A 259 -19.20 13.31 -14.29
N ILE A 260 -18.38 12.25 -14.07
CA ILE A 260 -17.62 11.58 -15.14
C ILE A 260 -18.45 10.54 -15.90
N LEU A 261 -19.34 9.80 -15.21
CA LEU A 261 -20.12 8.71 -15.82
C LEU A 261 -20.88 9.10 -17.08
N PRO A 262 -21.54 10.29 -17.19
CA PRO A 262 -22.23 10.72 -18.41
C PRO A 262 -21.28 11.26 -19.50
N MET A 263 -20.01 11.52 -19.18
CA MET A 263 -19.06 12.05 -20.15
C MET A 263 -18.59 10.94 -21.09
N GLN A 264 -18.31 11.32 -22.35
CA GLN A 264 -17.64 10.43 -23.28
C GLN A 264 -16.19 10.25 -22.84
N PRO A 265 -15.71 9.00 -22.61
CA PRO A 265 -14.32 8.74 -22.35
C PRO A 265 -13.46 9.20 -23.52
N PHE A 266 -12.20 9.51 -23.28
CA PHE A 266 -11.31 9.83 -24.38
C PHE A 266 -10.55 8.59 -24.88
N CYS A 267 -10.22 7.62 -24.02
CA CYS A 267 -9.50 6.42 -24.40
C CYS A 267 -9.95 5.21 -23.56
N THR A 268 -10.00 4.05 -24.17
CA THR A 268 -10.08 2.73 -23.49
C THR A 268 -8.85 1.94 -23.86
N ILE A 269 -8.24 1.30 -22.87
CA ILE A 269 -7.09 0.39 -23.00
C ILE A 269 -7.56 -1.01 -22.60
N ASP A 270 -7.48 -1.95 -23.54
CA ASP A 270 -7.79 -3.35 -23.33
C ASP A 270 -6.51 -4.18 -23.54
N LEU A 271 -6.03 -4.82 -22.49
CA LEU A 271 -4.85 -5.70 -22.51
C LEU A 271 -5.30 -7.14 -22.26
N LYS A 272 -4.93 -8.04 -23.16
CA LYS A 272 -5.14 -9.50 -23.04
C LYS A 272 -3.79 -10.18 -22.87
N ARG A 273 -3.73 -11.13 -21.93
CA ARG A 273 -2.53 -11.92 -21.65
C ARG A 273 -2.59 -13.29 -22.32
N LEU A 274 -1.44 -13.94 -22.41
CA LEU A 274 -1.34 -15.32 -22.95
C LEU A 274 -2.13 -16.33 -22.10
N ASP A 275 -2.27 -16.09 -20.79
CA ASP A 275 -3.10 -16.90 -19.89
C ASP A 275 -4.61 -16.65 -20.03
N LYS A 276 -5.01 -15.80 -21.00
CA LYS A 276 -6.39 -15.38 -21.30
C LYS A 276 -7.01 -14.44 -20.28
N THR A 277 -6.28 -13.96 -19.29
CA THR A 277 -6.77 -12.88 -18.42
C THR A 277 -6.76 -11.56 -19.17
N GLU A 278 -7.71 -10.67 -18.81
CA GLU A 278 -7.88 -9.38 -19.46
C GLU A 278 -7.94 -8.27 -18.42
N THR A 279 -7.41 -7.13 -18.79
CA THR A 279 -7.54 -5.88 -18.02
C THR A 279 -8.06 -4.80 -18.95
N SER A 280 -9.19 -4.18 -18.59
CA SER A 280 -9.78 -3.07 -19.34
C SER A 280 -9.86 -1.83 -18.46
N VAL A 281 -9.37 -0.71 -18.98
CA VAL A 281 -9.35 0.59 -18.30
C VAL A 281 -9.91 1.66 -19.22
N THR A 282 -10.88 2.42 -18.73
CA THR A 282 -11.48 3.54 -19.46
C THR A 282 -11.04 4.85 -18.83
N LEU A 283 -10.46 5.75 -19.63
CA LEU A 283 -9.88 7.02 -19.18
C LEU A 283 -10.80 8.20 -19.55
N TYR A 284 -10.89 9.14 -18.61
CA TYR A 284 -11.68 10.37 -18.73
C TYR A 284 -10.84 11.59 -18.42
N TYR A 285 -11.04 12.67 -19.16
CA TYR A 285 -10.51 13.97 -18.80
C TYR A 285 -11.18 14.48 -17.53
N ILE A 286 -10.41 15.13 -16.66
CA ILE A 286 -10.91 15.81 -15.46
C ILE A 286 -11.20 17.26 -15.81
N PRO A 287 -12.45 17.76 -15.70
CA PRO A 287 -12.72 19.18 -15.88
C PRO A 287 -11.95 20.03 -14.85
N VAL A 288 -11.38 21.14 -15.30
CA VAL A 288 -10.70 22.09 -14.41
C VAL A 288 -11.69 22.65 -13.38
N ASN A 289 -11.30 22.60 -12.11
CA ASN A 289 -12.04 23.14 -10.98
C ASN A 289 -11.11 23.94 -10.05
N GLU A 290 -11.64 24.44 -8.92
CA GLU A 290 -10.90 25.26 -7.97
C GLU A 290 -9.70 24.53 -7.33
N GLN A 291 -9.71 23.20 -7.28
CA GLN A 291 -8.64 22.38 -6.72
C GLN A 291 -7.57 22.00 -7.75
N THR A 292 -7.82 22.25 -9.05
CA THR A 292 -6.86 21.97 -10.12
C THR A 292 -5.68 22.91 -10.00
N ARG A 293 -4.47 22.36 -9.96
CA ARG A 293 -3.23 23.11 -9.73
C ARG A 293 -2.91 24.06 -10.90
N VAL A 294 -3.02 23.57 -12.13
CA VAL A 294 -2.78 24.33 -13.34
C VAL A 294 -4.10 24.58 -14.05
N GLN A 295 -4.64 25.81 -13.93
CA GLN A 295 -5.95 26.18 -14.47
C GLN A 295 -5.87 26.99 -15.76
N PHE A 296 -4.72 27.59 -16.05
CA PHE A 296 -4.51 28.47 -17.20
C PHE A 296 -3.30 28.02 -18.01
N ASP A 297 -3.38 28.18 -19.32
CA ASP A 297 -2.24 27.96 -20.23
C ASP A 297 -1.20 29.09 -20.14
N GLU A 298 -0.11 28.96 -20.90
CA GLU A 298 0.97 29.97 -20.93
C GLU A 298 0.50 31.33 -21.46
N GLN A 299 -0.62 31.38 -22.19
CA GLN A 299 -1.25 32.58 -22.73
C GLN A 299 -2.28 33.20 -21.79
N GLY A 300 -2.55 32.55 -20.65
CA GLY A 300 -3.54 32.99 -19.65
C GLY A 300 -4.98 32.61 -19.95
N HIS A 301 -5.24 31.72 -20.92
CA HIS A 301 -6.57 31.19 -21.17
C HIS A 301 -6.90 30.06 -20.19
N LYS A 302 -8.13 30.05 -19.67
CA LYS A 302 -8.58 28.99 -18.79
C LYS A 302 -8.67 27.66 -19.53
N MET A 303 -8.02 26.64 -18.98
CA MET A 303 -8.02 25.29 -19.53
C MET A 303 -9.35 24.59 -19.28
N LEU A 304 -9.76 23.71 -20.18
CA LEU A 304 -10.99 22.92 -20.05
C LEU A 304 -10.78 21.71 -19.11
N TYR A 305 -9.59 21.12 -19.16
CA TYR A 305 -9.27 19.88 -18.47
C TYR A 305 -7.94 19.98 -17.71
N ASP A 306 -7.83 19.23 -16.63
CA ASP A 306 -6.59 19.01 -15.90
C ASP A 306 -5.57 18.33 -16.84
N ILE A 307 -4.34 18.86 -16.91
CA ILE A 307 -3.27 18.33 -17.73
C ILE A 307 -2.38 17.34 -16.97
N GLU A 308 -2.54 17.28 -15.65
CA GLU A 308 -1.67 16.47 -14.80
C GLU A 308 -2.31 15.13 -14.47
N HIS A 309 -3.67 15.04 -14.53
CA HIS A 309 -4.38 13.85 -14.08
C HIS A 309 -5.49 13.44 -15.03
N TYR A 310 -5.82 12.14 -14.96
CA TYR A 310 -7.02 11.57 -15.58
C TYR A 310 -7.79 10.78 -14.54
N TYR A 311 -9.11 10.71 -14.69
CA TYR A 311 -9.91 9.71 -14.03
C TYR A 311 -9.95 8.42 -14.84
N ILE A 312 -10.01 7.30 -14.13
CA ILE A 312 -10.16 5.98 -14.74
C ILE A 312 -11.31 5.21 -14.10
N LEU A 313 -11.96 4.41 -14.93
CA LEU A 313 -12.86 3.34 -14.50
C LEU A 313 -12.26 1.99 -14.93
N MET A 314 -12.30 1.02 -14.03
CA MET A 314 -11.78 -0.32 -14.25
C MET A 314 -12.66 -1.37 -13.53
N ASN A 315 -12.35 -2.66 -13.71
CA ASN A 315 -13.08 -3.77 -13.11
C ASN A 315 -14.60 -3.71 -13.37
N GLY A 316 -14.99 -3.56 -14.64
CA GLY A 316 -16.41 -3.44 -15.00
C GLY A 316 -17.07 -2.16 -14.47
N LYS A 317 -16.31 -1.09 -14.26
CA LYS A 317 -16.71 0.19 -13.66
C LYS A 317 -16.96 0.15 -12.14
N GLU A 318 -16.58 -0.92 -11.45
CA GLU A 318 -16.65 -0.98 -9.98
C GLU A 318 -15.66 -0.04 -9.32
N ASP A 319 -14.43 0.05 -9.86
CA ASP A 319 -13.37 0.89 -9.33
C ASP A 319 -13.23 2.19 -10.10
N PHE A 320 -13.27 3.29 -9.35
CA PHE A 320 -13.01 4.65 -9.79
C PHE A 320 -11.72 5.16 -9.13
N ALA A 321 -10.79 5.66 -9.95
CA ALA A 321 -9.48 6.09 -9.48
C ALA A 321 -8.94 7.28 -10.28
N MET A 322 -7.83 7.84 -9.81
CA MET A 322 -7.08 8.91 -10.47
C MET A 322 -5.69 8.42 -10.81
N VAL A 323 -5.20 8.81 -11.98
CA VAL A 323 -3.86 8.50 -12.49
C VAL A 323 -3.16 9.77 -12.94
N GLN A 324 -1.82 9.77 -12.88
CA GLN A 324 -1.00 10.90 -13.30
C GLN A 324 -0.63 10.81 -14.78
N PHE A 325 -0.74 11.91 -15.51
CA PHE A 325 -0.28 12.03 -16.90
C PHE A 325 1.21 11.67 -17.02
N TYR A 326 2.05 12.11 -16.08
CA TYR A 326 3.47 11.82 -16.07
C TYR A 326 3.79 10.32 -16.22
N THR A 327 3.00 9.47 -15.54
CA THR A 327 3.17 8.01 -15.59
C THR A 327 2.50 7.41 -16.84
N TRP A 328 1.28 7.84 -17.17
CA TRP A 328 0.42 7.23 -18.19
C TRP A 328 0.62 7.79 -19.59
N GLY A 329 1.11 9.03 -19.72
CA GLY A 329 1.25 9.70 -21.02
C GLY A 329 2.12 8.93 -22.04
N LYS A 330 3.12 8.18 -21.56
CA LYS A 330 3.95 7.32 -22.41
C LYS A 330 3.18 6.13 -23.01
N ALA A 331 2.14 5.64 -22.32
CA ALA A 331 1.28 4.55 -22.79
C ALA A 331 0.16 5.03 -23.73
N LEU A 332 -0.17 6.33 -23.71
CA LEU A 332 -1.21 6.94 -24.55
C LEU A 332 -0.62 7.36 -25.91
N ARG A 333 -0.31 6.38 -26.77
CA ARG A 333 0.19 6.58 -28.13
C ARG A 333 -0.93 6.54 -29.14
N SER A 334 -0.70 7.10 -30.33
CA SER A 334 -1.56 7.00 -31.50
C SER A 334 -1.00 5.99 -32.51
N TYR A 335 -1.86 5.48 -33.40
CA TYR A 335 -1.42 4.62 -34.50
C TYR A 335 -0.28 5.25 -35.33
N GLN A 336 -0.33 6.56 -35.50
CA GLN A 336 0.65 7.31 -36.30
C GLN A 336 2.04 7.33 -35.66
N ASP A 337 2.17 7.21 -34.35
CA ASP A 337 3.45 7.22 -33.65
C ASP A 337 4.33 6.01 -33.98
N PHE A 338 3.75 4.95 -34.54
CA PHE A 338 4.51 3.77 -34.99
C PHE A 338 5.14 3.91 -36.37
N PHE A 339 4.79 4.96 -37.12
CA PHE A 339 5.39 5.26 -38.41
C PHE A 339 6.61 6.20 -38.31
N VAL A 340 6.58 7.10 -37.33
CA VAL A 340 7.61 8.12 -37.12
C VAL A 340 8.45 7.75 -35.93
N MET A 341 9.80 7.79 -36.07
CA MET A 341 10.67 7.69 -34.90
C MET A 341 10.36 8.85 -33.95
N PRO A 342 9.94 8.62 -32.71
CA PRO A 342 9.90 9.70 -31.76
C PRO A 342 11.32 10.22 -31.55
N PRO A 343 11.56 11.55 -31.48
CA PRO A 343 12.84 12.08 -31.12
C PRO A 343 13.25 11.51 -29.77
N ALA A 344 14.51 11.09 -29.64
CA ALA A 344 15.06 10.59 -28.41
C ALA A 344 14.75 11.59 -27.28
N VAL A 345 13.96 11.18 -26.28
CA VAL A 345 13.70 11.99 -25.09
C VAL A 345 15.06 12.18 -24.41
N LYS A 346 15.65 13.37 -24.51
CA LYS A 346 16.81 13.72 -23.70
C LYS A 346 16.34 13.75 -22.24
N PRO A 347 17.02 13.05 -21.32
CA PRO A 347 16.75 13.23 -19.91
C PRO A 347 17.02 14.69 -19.54
N GLN A 348 16.01 15.35 -18.99
CA GLN A 348 16.17 16.63 -18.31
C GLN A 348 16.63 16.39 -16.88
#